data_0fce9d44aeaba042559ad916343cb3a9
#
_entry.id   0fce9d44aeaba042559ad916343cb3a9
#
_cell.length_a   1.000
_cell.length_b   1.000
_cell.length_c   1.000
_cell.angle_alpha   90.00
_cell.angle_beta   90.00
_cell.angle_gamma   90.00
#
_symmetry.space_group_name_H-M   'P 1'
#
loop_
_entity.id
_entity.type
_entity.pdbx_description
1 polymer ?
#
loop_
_entity_poly.entity_id
_entity_poly.type
_entity_poly.pdbx_seq_one_letter_code
_entity_poly.pdbx_strand_id
1 'polypeptide(L)'
;GKVTIEYDACVVVEVEGDRLSDLNCFWMASDPQYPDNIWKREKWRNGIFLNCYSLQLYYMGYGGNHNSTTRFRRYDGNEAGITNAKARPAILKEYTDADHLLEANKWYHIKITNENNRVSYYINGVRLVDFRDADPLTEGWFGFRTTLSRTRIANFHYECSPQEISEIPLHWIGDTPQQDRTVSLGVPFSEGELYPENTLQLITDRGETFPIDTWVLAYWPDGSVKWNGIAGVIPGNTDKLLLKKVGKRSKGRANAKIGDDGSGKSSIAIVETPQNIRIETG
;
A
#
# COMPACT_ATOMS: atom_id res chain seq x y z
N GLY A 1 2.11 -2.69 -0.29
CA GLY A 1 1.46 -2.83 1.01
C GLY A 1 0.48 -3.99 1.05
N LYS A 2 -0.02 -4.26 2.23
CA LYS A 2 -1.05 -5.27 2.45
C LYS A 2 -2.21 -4.65 3.20
N VAL A 3 -3.43 -4.90 2.72
CA VAL A 3 -4.67 -4.59 3.42
C VAL A 3 -5.42 -5.90 3.63
N THR A 4 -5.89 -6.13 4.85
CA THR A 4 -6.80 -7.21 5.18
C THR A 4 -8.07 -6.59 5.76
N ILE A 5 -9.23 -6.99 5.26
CA ILE A 5 -10.55 -6.59 5.77
C ILE A 5 -11.32 -7.85 6.09
N GLU A 6 -11.84 -7.95 7.29
CA GLU A 6 -12.64 -9.10 7.75
C GLU A 6 -13.92 -8.62 8.40
N TYR A 7 -15.01 -9.33 8.18
CA TYR A 7 -16.30 -9.08 8.82
C TYR A 7 -17.24 -10.25 8.66
N ASP A 8 -18.24 -10.29 9.53
CA ASP A 8 -19.34 -11.22 9.40
C ASP A 8 -20.56 -10.48 8.84
N ALA A 9 -21.29 -11.13 7.94
CA ALA A 9 -22.46 -10.56 7.30
C ALA A 9 -23.58 -11.58 7.12
N CYS A 10 -24.82 -11.10 7.19
CA CYS A 10 -26.02 -11.91 7.03
C CYS A 10 -27.09 -11.11 6.31
N VAL A 11 -27.69 -11.66 5.24
CA VAL A 11 -28.86 -11.08 4.61
C VAL A 11 -30.11 -11.59 5.33
N VAL A 12 -30.89 -10.65 5.85
CA VAL A 12 -32.06 -10.94 6.69
C VAL A 12 -33.30 -11.10 5.84
N VAL A 13 -33.99 -12.22 6.01
CA VAL A 13 -35.28 -12.51 5.38
C VAL A 13 -36.21 -13.01 6.49
N GLU A 14 -36.99 -12.10 7.09
CA GLU A 14 -37.85 -12.37 8.28
C GLU A 14 -39.30 -11.92 8.06
N VAL A 15 -39.52 -10.99 7.13
CA VAL A 15 -40.86 -10.44 6.87
C VAL A 15 -41.15 -10.42 5.37
N GLU A 16 -42.42 -10.33 5.02
CA GLU A 16 -42.85 -10.18 3.65
C GLU A 16 -42.23 -8.93 3.01
N GLY A 17 -41.69 -9.07 1.80
CA GLY A 17 -40.96 -8.00 1.10
C GLY A 17 -39.45 -7.99 1.32
N ASP A 18 -38.93 -8.77 2.26
CA ASP A 18 -37.49 -8.93 2.39
C ASP A 18 -36.90 -9.61 1.15
N ARG A 19 -35.77 -9.10 0.71
CA ARG A 19 -35.12 -9.57 -0.49
C ARG A 19 -33.80 -10.27 -0.18
N LEU A 20 -33.69 -11.55 -0.54
CA LEU A 20 -32.44 -12.28 -0.49
C LEU A 20 -31.57 -11.92 -1.69
N SER A 21 -30.74 -10.91 -1.55
CA SER A 21 -29.87 -10.44 -2.63
C SER A 21 -28.87 -9.38 -2.15
N ASP A 22 -27.81 -9.16 -2.94
CA ASP A 22 -26.97 -7.98 -2.88
C ASP A 22 -26.20 -7.76 -1.56
N LEU A 23 -25.53 -8.82 -1.06
CA LEU A 23 -24.49 -8.67 -0.07
C LEU A 23 -23.21 -8.20 -0.76
N ASN A 24 -23.21 -6.93 -1.15
CA ASN A 24 -22.16 -6.38 -1.99
C ASN A 24 -21.19 -5.54 -1.16
N CYS A 25 -19.92 -5.55 -1.55
CA CYS A 25 -18.91 -4.64 -1.02
C CYS A 25 -17.98 -4.14 -2.13
N PHE A 26 -17.34 -3.02 -1.83
CA PHE A 26 -16.26 -2.50 -2.64
C PHE A 26 -15.10 -2.04 -1.74
N TRP A 27 -13.90 -2.07 -2.26
CA TRP A 27 -12.70 -1.63 -1.56
C TRP A 27 -11.70 -0.99 -2.52
N MET A 28 -10.73 -0.27 -1.95
CA MET A 28 -9.81 0.61 -2.68
C MET A 28 -10.54 1.60 -3.58
N ALA A 29 -11.69 2.11 -3.09
CA ALA A 29 -12.51 3.01 -3.90
C ALA A 29 -11.96 4.43 -3.88
N SER A 30 -11.76 5.01 -5.05
CA SER A 30 -11.39 6.42 -5.26
C SER A 30 -12.13 7.01 -6.45
N ASP A 31 -12.24 8.33 -6.49
CA ASP A 31 -12.76 9.04 -7.65
C ASP A 31 -11.59 9.61 -8.46
N PRO A 32 -11.28 9.12 -9.66
CA PRO A 32 -10.12 9.58 -10.42
C PRO A 32 -10.19 11.06 -10.83
N GLN A 33 -11.37 11.66 -10.84
CA GLN A 33 -11.51 13.11 -11.06
C GLN A 33 -11.28 13.93 -9.78
N TYR A 34 -11.40 13.30 -8.61
CA TYR A 34 -11.23 13.93 -7.28
C TYR A 34 -10.51 12.96 -6.34
N PRO A 35 -9.23 12.64 -6.59
CA PRO A 35 -8.52 11.57 -5.86
C PRO A 35 -8.49 11.81 -4.36
N ASP A 36 -8.42 13.06 -3.91
CA ASP A 36 -8.40 13.43 -2.49
C ASP A 36 -9.79 13.46 -1.83
N ASN A 37 -10.87 13.32 -2.61
CA ASN A 37 -12.23 13.46 -2.07
C ASN A 37 -13.28 12.67 -2.86
N ILE A 38 -13.46 11.41 -2.50
CA ILE A 38 -14.49 10.53 -3.10
C ILE A 38 -15.93 11.10 -2.95
N TRP A 39 -16.18 11.94 -1.93
CA TRP A 39 -17.48 12.52 -1.64
C TRP A 39 -17.82 13.72 -2.51
N LYS A 40 -16.87 14.26 -3.26
CA LYS A 40 -17.08 15.47 -4.08
C LYS A 40 -18.26 15.35 -5.02
N ARG A 41 -18.54 14.16 -5.53
CA ARG A 41 -19.66 13.89 -6.46
C ARG A 41 -20.76 12.99 -5.87
N GLU A 42 -20.88 12.94 -4.53
CA GLU A 42 -21.86 12.07 -3.86
C GLU A 42 -23.29 12.33 -4.30
N LYS A 43 -23.70 13.61 -4.40
CA LYS A 43 -25.03 14.02 -4.83
C LYS A 43 -25.34 13.62 -6.27
N TRP A 44 -24.34 13.66 -7.15
CA TRP A 44 -24.47 13.22 -8.52
C TRP A 44 -24.56 11.69 -8.61
N ARG A 45 -23.75 10.97 -7.85
CA ARG A 45 -23.83 9.49 -7.80
C ARG A 45 -25.14 9.02 -7.20
N ASN A 46 -25.62 9.68 -6.16
CA ASN A 46 -26.95 9.52 -5.57
C ASN A 46 -27.40 8.05 -5.38
N GLY A 47 -26.47 7.15 -5.03
CA GLY A 47 -26.75 5.73 -4.86
C GLY A 47 -27.10 4.95 -6.16
N ILE A 48 -27.16 5.60 -7.31
CA ILE A 48 -27.41 4.94 -8.59
C ILE A 48 -26.24 4.05 -8.96
N PHE A 49 -26.51 2.75 -9.15
CA PHE A 49 -25.47 1.76 -9.38
C PHE A 49 -24.57 2.09 -10.59
N LEU A 50 -25.16 2.51 -11.70
CA LEU A 50 -24.41 2.84 -12.92
C LEU A 50 -23.44 4.00 -12.70
N ASN A 51 -23.79 4.98 -11.87
CA ASN A 51 -22.93 6.12 -11.57
C ASN A 51 -21.68 5.72 -10.76
N CYS A 52 -21.67 4.54 -10.13
CA CYS A 52 -20.48 4.00 -9.49
C CYS A 52 -19.39 3.61 -10.48
N TYR A 53 -19.67 3.49 -11.79
CA TYR A 53 -18.63 3.29 -12.80
C TYR A 53 -17.67 4.46 -12.96
N SER A 54 -18.01 5.62 -12.38
CA SER A 54 -17.11 6.77 -12.24
C SER A 54 -15.98 6.56 -11.22
N LEU A 55 -16.02 5.50 -10.42
CA LEU A 55 -15.04 5.20 -9.40
C LEU A 55 -14.05 4.13 -9.87
N GLN A 56 -12.80 4.23 -9.42
CA GLN A 56 -11.85 3.13 -9.42
C GLN A 56 -12.07 2.32 -8.15
N LEU A 57 -12.23 1.00 -8.24
CA LEU A 57 -12.43 0.13 -7.09
C LEU A 57 -12.39 -1.35 -7.49
N TYR A 58 -12.24 -2.22 -6.50
CA TYR A 58 -12.63 -3.63 -6.60
C TYR A 58 -14.03 -3.81 -6.05
N TYR A 59 -14.82 -4.62 -6.72
CA TYR A 59 -16.23 -4.87 -6.40
C TYR A 59 -16.53 -6.36 -6.33
N MET A 60 -17.15 -6.77 -5.23
CA MET A 60 -17.74 -8.09 -5.08
C MET A 60 -19.25 -7.96 -4.91
N GLY A 61 -19.99 -8.52 -5.86
CA GLY A 61 -21.43 -8.65 -5.79
C GLY A 61 -21.78 -10.08 -5.41
N TYR A 62 -21.98 -10.37 -4.12
CA TYR A 62 -22.35 -11.69 -3.65
C TYR A 62 -23.88 -11.81 -3.60
N GLY A 63 -24.42 -12.82 -4.31
CA GLY A 63 -25.87 -12.98 -4.48
C GLY A 63 -26.54 -11.82 -5.24
N GLY A 64 -25.83 -11.19 -6.17
CA GLY A 64 -26.40 -10.14 -7.03
C GLY A 64 -27.47 -10.68 -7.99
N ASN A 65 -28.14 -9.75 -8.69
CA ASN A 65 -29.15 -10.07 -9.70
C ASN A 65 -30.23 -11.04 -9.18
N HIS A 66 -30.91 -10.68 -8.07
CA HIS A 66 -31.92 -11.49 -7.38
C HIS A 66 -31.35 -12.83 -6.88
N ASN A 67 -30.17 -12.82 -6.32
CA ASN A 67 -29.46 -14.01 -5.81
C ASN A 67 -29.22 -15.07 -6.90
N SER A 68 -28.91 -14.66 -8.11
CA SER A 68 -28.61 -15.57 -9.21
C SER A 68 -27.16 -15.57 -9.64
N THR A 69 -26.36 -14.62 -9.14
CA THR A 69 -24.94 -14.48 -9.53
C THR A 69 -24.08 -13.99 -8.37
N THR A 70 -22.84 -14.45 -8.35
CA THR A 70 -21.76 -13.88 -7.53
C THR A 70 -20.64 -13.45 -8.46
N ARG A 71 -20.30 -12.15 -8.46
CA ARG A 71 -19.43 -11.56 -9.48
C ARG A 71 -18.35 -10.68 -8.85
N PHE A 72 -17.13 -10.88 -9.30
CA PHE A 72 -16.01 -9.98 -9.04
C PHE A 72 -15.69 -9.13 -10.26
N ARG A 73 -15.44 -7.84 -10.02
CA ARG A 73 -15.07 -6.86 -11.05
C ARG A 73 -14.01 -5.89 -10.53
N ARG A 74 -13.21 -5.33 -11.43
CA ARG A 74 -12.41 -4.13 -11.22
C ARG A 74 -13.02 -2.99 -12.01
N TYR A 75 -13.25 -1.86 -11.36
CA TYR A 75 -13.71 -0.63 -12.01
C TYR A 75 -12.50 0.28 -12.21
N ASP A 76 -12.45 0.92 -13.36
CA ASP A 76 -11.35 1.79 -13.79
C ASP A 76 -11.73 3.28 -13.81
N GLY A 77 -12.92 3.64 -13.34
CA GLY A 77 -13.43 5.01 -13.35
C GLY A 77 -13.94 5.46 -14.72
N ASN A 78 -14.21 4.53 -15.63
CA ASN A 78 -14.70 4.84 -16.97
C ASN A 78 -16.20 5.17 -17.00
N GLU A 79 -16.53 6.45 -17.02
CA GLU A 79 -17.91 6.93 -17.06
C GLU A 79 -18.68 6.54 -18.32
N ALA A 80 -18.00 6.19 -19.40
CA ALA A 80 -18.68 5.71 -20.61
C ALA A 80 -19.55 4.47 -20.33
N GLY A 81 -19.20 3.66 -19.32
CA GLY A 81 -19.99 2.51 -18.87
C GLY A 81 -21.38 2.86 -18.34
N ILE A 82 -21.62 4.11 -17.96
CA ILE A 82 -22.92 4.58 -17.45
C ILE A 82 -23.97 4.50 -18.55
N THR A 83 -23.64 4.96 -19.75
CA THR A 83 -24.57 5.01 -20.91
C THR A 83 -24.31 3.91 -21.93
N ASN A 84 -23.10 3.35 -21.99
CA ASN A 84 -22.71 2.33 -22.94
C ASN A 84 -22.40 0.99 -22.23
N ALA A 85 -23.27 0.01 -22.41
CA ALA A 85 -23.11 -1.30 -21.80
C ALA A 85 -21.79 -2.03 -22.18
N LYS A 86 -21.25 -1.77 -23.37
CA LYS A 86 -19.99 -2.36 -23.84
C LYS A 86 -18.74 -1.78 -23.14
N ALA A 87 -18.87 -0.60 -22.55
CA ALA A 87 -17.80 0.07 -21.80
C ALA A 87 -17.88 -0.20 -20.28
N ARG A 88 -18.79 -1.07 -19.83
CA ARG A 88 -18.90 -1.44 -18.41
C ARG A 88 -17.72 -2.30 -17.96
N PRO A 89 -17.35 -2.22 -16.67
CA PRO A 89 -16.30 -3.08 -16.12
C PRO A 89 -16.55 -4.55 -16.43
N ALA A 90 -15.51 -5.24 -16.91
CA ALA A 90 -15.60 -6.66 -17.25
C ALA A 90 -15.90 -7.50 -16.00
N ILE A 91 -16.60 -8.62 -16.19
CA ILE A 91 -16.72 -9.65 -15.17
C ILE A 91 -15.42 -10.44 -15.18
N LEU A 92 -14.64 -10.35 -14.09
CA LEU A 92 -13.36 -11.04 -13.96
C LEU A 92 -13.54 -12.45 -13.37
N LYS A 93 -14.56 -12.63 -12.54
CA LYS A 93 -14.95 -13.93 -12.00
C LYS A 93 -16.47 -13.95 -11.79
N GLU A 94 -17.10 -15.09 -12.11
CA GLU A 94 -18.53 -15.31 -11.91
C GLU A 94 -18.83 -16.70 -11.41
N TYR A 95 -19.84 -16.80 -10.55
CA TYR A 95 -20.45 -18.00 -10.08
C TYR A 95 -21.97 -17.88 -10.20
N THR A 96 -22.64 -18.99 -10.59
CA THR A 96 -24.10 -19.07 -10.75
C THR A 96 -24.70 -20.31 -10.10
N ASP A 97 -23.84 -21.17 -9.55
CA ASP A 97 -24.23 -22.37 -8.83
C ASP A 97 -24.68 -22.05 -7.39
N ALA A 98 -25.50 -22.92 -6.81
CA ALA A 98 -26.10 -22.71 -5.51
C ALA A 98 -25.09 -22.56 -4.36
N ASP A 99 -23.93 -23.22 -4.45
CA ASP A 99 -22.90 -23.17 -3.40
C ASP A 99 -22.25 -21.79 -3.26
N HIS A 100 -22.38 -20.96 -4.29
CA HIS A 100 -21.86 -19.61 -4.34
C HIS A 100 -22.93 -18.51 -4.32
N LEU A 101 -24.15 -18.84 -3.87
CA LEU A 101 -25.26 -17.91 -3.69
C LEU A 101 -25.59 -17.74 -2.21
N LEU A 102 -26.44 -16.76 -1.90
CA LEU A 102 -26.86 -16.45 -0.54
C LEU A 102 -27.92 -17.46 -0.05
N GLU A 103 -27.83 -17.80 1.22
CA GLU A 103 -28.90 -18.43 1.98
C GLU A 103 -29.48 -17.42 2.97
N ALA A 104 -30.80 -17.42 3.14
CA ALA A 104 -31.50 -16.49 4.03
C ALA A 104 -31.07 -16.70 5.48
N ASN A 105 -30.83 -15.62 6.19
CA ASN A 105 -30.47 -15.61 7.62
C ASN A 105 -29.19 -16.37 7.99
N LYS A 106 -28.37 -16.73 7.00
CA LYS A 106 -27.06 -17.37 7.19
C LYS A 106 -25.99 -16.32 7.37
N TRP A 107 -25.14 -16.52 8.36
CA TRP A 107 -23.94 -15.71 8.57
C TRP A 107 -22.80 -16.22 7.70
N TYR A 108 -22.10 -15.30 7.08
CA TYR A 108 -20.92 -15.52 6.26
C TYR A 108 -19.76 -14.74 6.86
N HIS A 109 -18.65 -15.43 7.11
CA HIS A 109 -17.39 -14.78 7.43
C HIS A 109 -16.69 -14.40 6.13
N ILE A 110 -16.48 -13.10 5.93
CA ILE A 110 -15.86 -12.56 4.73
C ILE A 110 -14.49 -12.04 5.07
N LYS A 111 -13.50 -12.44 4.26
CA LYS A 111 -12.14 -11.94 4.32
C LYS A 111 -11.70 -11.45 2.94
N ILE A 112 -11.14 -10.26 2.92
CA ILE A 112 -10.59 -9.61 1.72
C ILE A 112 -9.11 -9.36 2.00
N THR A 113 -8.24 -9.71 1.05
CA THR A 113 -6.84 -9.32 1.09
C THR A 113 -6.44 -8.62 -0.18
N ASN A 114 -5.72 -7.52 -0.02
CA ASN A 114 -5.09 -6.79 -1.10
C ASN A 114 -3.61 -6.69 -0.76
N GLU A 115 -2.77 -7.49 -1.41
CA GLU A 115 -1.35 -7.59 -1.09
C GLU A 115 -0.53 -7.40 -2.35
N ASN A 116 0.16 -6.24 -2.43
CA ASN A 116 0.88 -5.81 -3.62
C ASN A 116 -0.06 -5.79 -4.85
N ASN A 117 0.15 -6.71 -5.79
CA ASN A 117 -0.67 -6.85 -7.00
C ASN A 117 -1.68 -7.99 -6.94
N ARG A 118 -1.88 -8.63 -5.78
CA ARG A 118 -2.79 -9.78 -5.62
C ARG A 118 -3.99 -9.42 -4.77
N VAL A 119 -5.17 -9.63 -5.33
CA VAL A 119 -6.47 -9.40 -4.69
C VAL A 119 -7.14 -10.73 -4.47
N SER A 120 -7.56 -11.00 -3.22
CA SER A 120 -8.28 -12.23 -2.90
C SER A 120 -9.54 -11.94 -2.08
N TYR A 121 -10.57 -12.74 -2.30
CA TYR A 121 -11.83 -12.68 -1.58
C TYR A 121 -12.22 -14.07 -1.10
N TYR A 122 -12.56 -14.17 0.17
CA TYR A 122 -12.90 -15.44 0.83
C TYR A 122 -14.27 -15.36 1.47
N ILE A 123 -14.99 -16.49 1.46
CA ILE A 123 -16.21 -16.70 2.23
C ILE A 123 -16.03 -17.95 3.06
N ASN A 124 -16.21 -17.86 4.38
CA ASN A 124 -16.05 -18.98 5.33
C ASN A 124 -14.73 -19.76 5.13
N GLY A 125 -13.65 -19.02 4.84
CA GLY A 125 -12.31 -19.59 4.59
C GLY A 125 -12.09 -20.12 3.17
N VAL A 126 -13.11 -20.24 2.34
CA VAL A 126 -12.99 -20.67 0.94
C VAL A 126 -12.66 -19.46 0.05
N ARG A 127 -11.60 -19.56 -0.73
CA ARG A 127 -11.18 -18.47 -1.65
C ARG A 127 -11.98 -18.51 -2.94
N LEU A 128 -12.83 -17.50 -3.16
CA LEU A 128 -13.62 -17.30 -4.37
C LEU A 128 -12.87 -16.51 -5.44
N VAL A 129 -12.05 -15.56 -5.03
CA VAL A 129 -11.29 -14.71 -5.95
C VAL A 129 -9.82 -14.82 -5.65
N ASP A 130 -9.02 -14.96 -6.71
CA ASP A 130 -7.57 -14.86 -6.73
C ASP A 130 -7.21 -14.11 -8.01
N PHE A 131 -7.04 -12.80 -7.90
CA PHE A 131 -6.83 -11.93 -9.05
C PHE A 131 -5.48 -11.22 -8.93
N ARG A 132 -4.69 -11.24 -10.01
CA ARG A 132 -3.47 -10.44 -10.12
C ARG A 132 -3.77 -9.24 -11.00
N ASP A 133 -3.65 -8.06 -10.41
CA ASP A 133 -3.82 -6.78 -11.08
C ASP A 133 -2.47 -6.27 -11.56
N ALA A 134 -2.35 -5.97 -12.85
CA ALA A 134 -1.14 -5.39 -13.43
C ALA A 134 -0.95 -3.91 -13.03
N ASP A 135 -2.05 -3.24 -12.67
CA ASP A 135 -2.09 -1.84 -12.22
C ASP A 135 -2.92 -1.77 -10.92
N PRO A 136 -2.33 -2.23 -9.77
CA PRO A 136 -3.08 -2.45 -8.54
C PRO A 136 -3.54 -1.14 -7.90
N LEU A 137 -4.77 -1.15 -7.41
CA LEU A 137 -5.27 -0.08 -6.54
C LEU A 137 -4.66 -0.25 -5.15
N THR A 138 -3.94 0.76 -4.67
CA THR A 138 -3.12 0.67 -3.45
C THR A 138 -3.70 1.40 -2.25
N GLU A 139 -4.69 2.26 -2.48
CA GLU A 139 -5.37 3.06 -1.46
C GLU A 139 -6.83 3.29 -1.85
N GLY A 140 -7.63 3.73 -0.90
CA GLY A 140 -9.03 4.06 -1.14
C GLY A 140 -9.95 3.66 0.00
N TRP A 141 -11.23 3.82 -0.25
CA TRP A 141 -12.30 3.59 0.72
C TRP A 141 -12.87 2.18 0.61
N PHE A 142 -13.36 1.67 1.75
CA PHE A 142 -14.20 0.48 1.81
C PHE A 142 -15.66 0.87 2.02
N GLY A 143 -16.58 0.09 1.45
CA GLY A 143 -18.01 0.28 1.69
C GLY A 143 -18.86 -0.93 1.39
N PHE A 144 -19.98 -1.02 2.11
CA PHE A 144 -21.05 -1.96 1.81
C PHE A 144 -22.05 -1.30 0.85
N ARG A 145 -22.63 -2.11 -0.01
CA ARG A 145 -23.72 -1.68 -0.86
C ARG A 145 -24.83 -2.73 -0.87
N THR A 146 -26.01 -2.30 -0.47
CA THR A 146 -27.22 -3.11 -0.50
C THR A 146 -28.26 -2.46 -1.42
N THR A 147 -29.19 -3.26 -1.95
CA THR A 147 -30.28 -2.77 -2.77
C THR A 147 -31.55 -3.50 -2.38
N LEU A 148 -32.46 -2.79 -1.70
CA LEU A 148 -33.74 -3.35 -1.24
C LEU A 148 -33.56 -4.66 -0.42
N SER A 149 -32.44 -4.80 0.27
CA SER A 149 -32.12 -5.94 1.13
C SER A 149 -31.70 -5.43 2.51
N ARG A 150 -32.02 -6.17 3.55
CA ARG A 150 -31.57 -5.92 4.91
C ARG A 150 -30.35 -6.76 5.21
N THR A 151 -29.30 -6.14 5.70
CA THR A 151 -28.04 -6.83 6.00
C THR A 151 -27.63 -6.52 7.44
N ARG A 152 -27.22 -7.55 8.17
CA ARG A 152 -26.52 -7.42 9.45
C ARG A 152 -25.04 -7.56 9.22
N ILE A 153 -24.26 -6.66 9.80
CA ILE A 153 -22.79 -6.69 9.80
C ILE A 153 -22.31 -6.78 11.24
N ALA A 154 -21.34 -7.63 11.49
CA ALA A 154 -20.70 -7.81 12.79
C ALA A 154 -19.18 -8.00 12.62
N ASN A 155 -18.44 -7.85 13.73
CA ASN A 155 -17.01 -8.17 13.83
C ASN A 155 -16.16 -7.52 12.72
N PHE A 156 -16.52 -6.30 12.30
CA PHE A 156 -15.76 -5.59 11.28
C PHE A 156 -14.38 -5.23 11.81
N HIS A 157 -13.36 -5.66 11.09
CA HIS A 157 -11.98 -5.45 11.40
C HIS A 157 -11.19 -5.19 10.12
N TYR A 158 -10.16 -4.33 10.20
CA TYR A 158 -9.22 -4.15 9.10
C TYR A 158 -7.80 -3.95 9.63
N GLU A 159 -6.84 -4.39 8.86
CA GLU A 159 -5.42 -4.21 9.09
C GLU A 159 -4.77 -3.66 7.82
N CYS A 160 -3.93 -2.66 7.97
CA CYS A 160 -3.12 -2.12 6.89
C CYS A 160 -1.64 -2.22 7.29
N SER A 161 -0.86 -2.89 6.45
CA SER A 161 0.60 -2.89 6.57
C SER A 161 1.17 -2.15 5.37
N PRO A 162 1.98 -1.12 5.58
CA PRO A 162 2.67 -0.44 4.49
C PRO A 162 3.43 -1.45 3.63
N GLN A 163 3.61 -1.14 2.36
CA GLN A 163 4.54 -1.90 1.54
C GLN A 163 5.93 -1.74 2.17
N GLU A 164 6.58 -2.86 2.50
CA GLU A 164 8.00 -2.80 2.79
C GLU A 164 8.71 -2.40 1.50
N ILE A 165 9.04 -1.11 1.38
CA ILE A 165 9.92 -0.63 0.33
C ILE A 165 11.31 -1.12 0.73
N SER A 166 11.72 -2.26 0.18
CA SER A 166 13.05 -2.79 0.42
C SER A 166 14.14 -1.96 -0.26
N GLU A 167 13.77 -1.20 -1.29
CA GLU A 167 14.70 -0.43 -2.14
C GLU A 167 14.06 0.89 -2.60
N ILE A 168 14.74 2.01 -2.34
CA ILE A 168 14.33 3.34 -2.79
C ILE A 168 15.29 3.75 -3.90
N PRO A 169 14.83 3.96 -5.13
CA PRO A 169 15.68 4.44 -6.21
C PRO A 169 16.05 5.91 -5.97
N LEU A 170 17.34 6.21 -6.08
CA LEU A 170 17.90 7.55 -6.04
C LEU A 170 18.60 7.86 -7.36
N HIS A 171 18.46 9.07 -7.83
CA HIS A 171 19.10 9.54 -9.05
C HIS A 171 19.50 11.00 -8.92
N TRP A 172 20.46 11.42 -9.74
CA TRP A 172 20.88 12.80 -9.79
C TRP A 172 19.79 13.70 -10.40
N ILE A 173 19.67 14.91 -9.86
CA ILE A 173 18.89 15.95 -10.52
C ILE A 173 19.83 16.64 -11.50
N GLY A 174 19.77 16.25 -12.77
CA GLY A 174 20.68 16.69 -13.83
C GLY A 174 21.64 15.59 -14.27
N ASP A 175 22.80 16.01 -14.80
CA ASP A 175 23.79 15.09 -15.35
C ASP A 175 24.51 14.29 -14.25
N THR A 176 24.83 13.04 -14.55
CA THR A 176 25.63 12.20 -13.67
C THR A 176 27.04 12.79 -13.47
N PRO A 177 27.46 13.03 -12.22
CA PRO A 177 28.80 13.57 -11.96
C PRO A 177 29.89 12.60 -12.42
N GLN A 178 30.91 13.13 -13.07
CA GLN A 178 32.06 12.34 -13.52
C GLN A 178 33.10 12.09 -12.43
N GLN A 179 33.07 12.87 -11.36
CA GLN A 179 33.97 12.75 -10.20
C GLN A 179 33.18 12.39 -8.95
N ASP A 180 33.88 11.88 -7.95
CA ASP A 180 33.31 11.57 -6.62
C ASP A 180 32.61 12.81 -6.05
N ARG A 181 31.42 12.58 -5.47
CA ARG A 181 30.59 13.63 -4.87
C ARG A 181 30.15 13.25 -3.46
N THR A 182 30.40 14.13 -2.53
CA THR A 182 29.78 14.08 -1.23
C THR A 182 28.32 14.48 -1.36
N VAL A 183 27.44 13.63 -0.82
CA VAL A 183 26.00 13.87 -0.78
C VAL A 183 25.50 13.88 0.66
N SER A 184 24.51 14.72 0.93
CA SER A 184 23.74 14.70 2.17
C SER A 184 22.31 15.04 1.84
N LEU A 185 21.37 14.14 2.20
CA LEU A 185 19.95 14.31 1.88
C LEU A 185 19.06 13.67 2.94
N GLY A 186 17.79 14.12 3.00
CA GLY A 186 16.75 13.47 3.79
C GLY A 186 15.88 12.57 2.91
N VAL A 187 15.59 11.38 3.41
CA VAL A 187 14.71 10.41 2.75
C VAL A 187 13.47 10.20 3.60
N PRO A 188 12.25 10.41 3.06
CA PRO A 188 11.01 10.13 3.77
C PRO A 188 10.69 8.64 3.75
N PHE A 189 10.05 8.17 4.83
CA PHE A 189 9.51 6.82 4.95
C PHE A 189 8.07 6.87 5.43
N SER A 190 7.25 5.92 4.99
CA SER A 190 5.88 5.77 5.47
C SER A 190 5.86 5.31 6.93
N GLU A 191 4.74 5.57 7.62
CA GLU A 191 4.54 5.08 8.99
C GLU A 191 4.67 3.55 9.04
N GLY A 192 5.45 3.03 10.00
CA GLY A 192 5.72 1.60 10.16
C GLY A 192 6.76 1.00 9.21
N GLU A 193 7.31 1.76 8.26
CA GLU A 193 8.22 1.24 7.23
C GLU A 193 9.66 1.07 7.70
N LEU A 194 10.21 2.05 8.41
CA LEU A 194 11.58 2.05 8.92
C LEU A 194 11.58 2.31 10.43
N TYR A 195 12.37 1.55 11.17
CA TYR A 195 12.58 1.74 12.60
C TYR A 195 14.05 2.05 12.89
N PRO A 196 14.38 2.71 14.03
CA PRO A 196 15.76 3.12 14.35
C PRO A 196 16.77 1.96 14.37
N GLU A 197 16.30 0.74 14.62
CA GLU A 197 17.15 -0.46 14.61
C GLU A 197 17.41 -1.03 13.22
N ASN A 198 16.75 -0.53 12.19
CA ASN A 198 17.01 -0.95 10.83
C ASN A 198 18.31 -0.34 10.30
N THR A 199 19.00 -1.07 9.45
CA THR A 199 20.21 -0.60 8.76
C THR A 199 19.84 -0.26 7.30
N LEU A 200 20.33 0.89 6.84
CA LEU A 200 20.21 1.30 5.45
C LEU A 200 21.57 1.09 4.76
N GLN A 201 21.53 0.73 3.51
CA GLN A 201 22.70 0.55 2.66
C GLN A 201 22.43 1.19 1.29
N LEU A 202 23.43 1.88 0.75
CA LEU A 202 23.38 2.42 -0.60
C LEU A 202 24.10 1.48 -1.55
N ILE A 203 23.43 1.08 -2.62
CA ILE A 203 23.97 0.14 -3.59
C ILE A 203 23.77 0.66 -5.03
N THR A 204 24.62 0.26 -5.96
CA THR A 204 24.38 0.48 -7.39
C THR A 204 23.44 -0.59 -7.96
N ASP A 205 22.99 -0.37 -9.20
CA ASP A 205 22.30 -1.38 -10.00
C ASP A 205 23.15 -2.62 -10.31
N ARG A 206 24.47 -2.55 -10.11
CA ARG A 206 25.43 -3.65 -10.23
C ARG A 206 25.67 -4.38 -8.91
N GLY A 207 25.06 -3.92 -7.81
CA GLY A 207 25.21 -4.52 -6.48
C GLY A 207 26.44 -4.03 -5.71
N GLU A 208 27.17 -3.02 -6.19
CA GLU A 208 28.25 -2.40 -5.45
C GLU A 208 27.70 -1.57 -4.30
N THR A 209 28.32 -1.66 -3.13
CA THR A 209 27.87 -0.99 -1.91
C THR A 209 28.78 0.15 -1.52
N PHE A 210 28.19 1.24 -1.01
CA PHE A 210 28.92 2.40 -0.52
C PHE A 210 28.65 2.61 0.97
N PRO A 211 29.68 3.01 1.74
CA PRO A 211 29.48 3.41 3.13
C PRO A 211 28.67 4.69 3.17
N ILE A 212 27.66 4.70 4.04
CA ILE A 212 26.85 5.87 4.35
C ILE A 212 26.67 6.02 5.85
N ASP A 213 26.65 7.28 6.30
CA ASP A 213 26.16 7.63 7.63
C ASP A 213 24.64 7.84 7.56
N THR A 214 23.95 7.40 8.60
CA THR A 214 22.49 7.52 8.69
C THR A 214 22.07 8.01 10.06
N TRP A 215 21.10 8.93 10.13
CA TRP A 215 20.55 9.45 11.39
C TRP A 215 19.07 9.79 11.22
N VAL A 216 18.30 9.64 12.30
CA VAL A 216 16.88 9.98 12.28
C VAL A 216 16.70 11.48 12.37
N LEU A 217 15.89 12.05 11.47
CA LEU A 217 15.51 13.46 11.46
C LEU A 217 14.12 13.70 12.08
N ALA A 218 13.20 12.76 11.93
CA ALA A 218 11.84 12.84 12.48
C ALA A 218 11.23 11.45 12.66
N TYR A 219 10.27 11.35 13.59
CA TYR A 219 9.51 10.13 13.88
C TYR A 219 8.03 10.30 13.56
N TRP A 220 7.39 9.19 13.26
CA TRP A 220 5.95 9.04 13.30
C TRP A 220 5.47 8.80 14.74
N PRO A 221 4.15 8.98 15.04
CA PRO A 221 3.62 8.74 16.38
C PRO A 221 3.81 7.31 16.91
N ASP A 222 3.90 6.31 16.03
CA ASP A 222 4.16 4.90 16.35
C ASP A 222 5.63 4.58 16.68
N GLY A 223 6.52 5.60 16.63
CA GLY A 223 7.96 5.46 16.87
C GLY A 223 8.74 5.02 15.62
N SER A 224 8.11 4.78 14.49
CA SER A 224 8.80 4.55 13.24
C SER A 224 9.43 5.85 12.69
N VAL A 225 10.40 5.71 11.81
CA VAL A 225 11.16 6.83 11.25
C VAL A 225 10.35 7.50 10.14
N LYS A 226 10.05 8.79 10.30
CA LYS A 226 9.38 9.60 9.28
C LYS A 226 10.36 10.17 8.26
N TRP A 227 11.52 10.64 8.74
CA TRP A 227 12.59 11.16 7.89
C TRP A 227 13.93 10.64 8.40
N ASN A 228 14.74 10.13 7.51
CA ASN A 228 16.11 9.69 7.81
C ASN A 228 17.09 10.49 6.98
N GLY A 229 18.09 11.07 7.65
CA GLY A 229 19.24 11.68 7.00
C GLY A 229 20.20 10.61 6.53
N ILE A 230 20.79 10.81 5.37
CA ILE A 230 21.91 10.00 4.86
C ILE A 230 23.00 10.91 4.33
N ALA A 231 24.26 10.51 4.55
CA ALA A 231 25.42 11.17 3.96
C ALA A 231 26.45 10.14 3.53
N GLY A 232 27.21 10.47 2.49
CA GLY A 232 28.24 9.59 1.96
C GLY A 232 28.94 10.18 0.76
N VAL A 233 29.96 9.48 0.28
CA VAL A 233 30.68 9.82 -0.95
C VAL A 233 30.25 8.85 -2.06
N ILE A 234 29.70 9.39 -3.12
CA ILE A 234 29.28 8.60 -4.28
C ILE A 234 30.37 8.69 -5.35
N PRO A 235 30.93 7.58 -5.81
CA PRO A 235 31.94 7.55 -6.86
C PRO A 235 31.42 8.18 -8.16
N GLY A 236 32.31 8.84 -8.88
CA GLY A 236 32.02 9.40 -10.18
C GLY A 236 31.50 8.34 -11.19
N ASN A 237 30.69 8.80 -12.15
CA ASN A 237 30.04 7.96 -13.16
C ASN A 237 29.02 6.93 -12.59
N THR A 238 28.57 7.11 -11.34
CA THR A 238 27.48 6.31 -10.76
C THR A 238 26.14 6.98 -11.05
N ASP A 239 25.34 6.38 -11.92
CA ASP A 239 24.06 6.95 -12.39
C ASP A 239 22.89 6.52 -11.52
N LYS A 240 22.79 5.24 -11.23
CA LYS A 240 21.65 4.64 -10.52
C LYS A 240 22.07 4.13 -9.16
N LEU A 241 21.34 4.57 -8.15
CA LEU A 241 21.54 4.19 -6.78
C LEU A 241 20.24 3.66 -6.19
N LEU A 242 20.36 2.68 -5.32
CA LEU A 242 19.25 2.11 -4.55
C LEU A 242 19.59 2.23 -3.07
N LEU A 243 18.75 2.92 -2.32
CA LEU A 243 18.81 2.88 -0.86
C LEU A 243 18.00 1.68 -0.38
N LYS A 244 18.67 0.74 0.27
CA LYS A 244 18.09 -0.54 0.67
C LYS A 244 18.06 -0.71 2.18
N LYS A 245 16.94 -1.22 2.71
CA LYS A 245 16.84 -1.68 4.09
C LYS A 245 17.45 -3.09 4.20
N VAL A 246 18.52 -3.24 5.00
CA VAL A 246 19.27 -4.50 5.14
C VAL A 246 19.25 -5.00 6.57
N GLY A 247 18.18 -5.61 7.00
CA GLY A 247 18.08 -6.24 8.32
C GLY A 247 18.00 -5.27 9.52
N LYS A 248 18.16 -5.83 10.74
CA LYS A 248 18.19 -5.06 11.99
C LYS A 248 19.63 -4.81 12.39
N ARG A 249 19.91 -3.60 12.87
CA ARG A 249 21.19 -3.24 13.43
C ARG A 249 21.47 -4.16 14.62
N SER A 250 22.48 -5.03 14.53
CA SER A 250 22.93 -5.77 15.71
C SER A 250 23.43 -4.75 16.74
N LYS A 251 23.04 -4.90 18.02
CA LYS A 251 23.60 -4.11 19.13
C LYS A 251 25.07 -4.48 19.33
N GLY A 252 25.92 -4.11 18.38
CA GLY A 252 27.36 -4.25 18.43
C GLY A 252 27.96 -2.87 18.63
N ARG A 253 28.75 -2.76 19.67
CA ARG A 253 29.50 -1.57 20.14
C ARG A 253 29.86 -0.63 18.99
N ALA A 254 29.38 0.61 19.07
CA ALA A 254 29.99 1.74 18.38
C ALA A 254 31.41 1.94 18.89
N ASN A 255 32.38 1.39 18.21
CA ASN A 255 33.79 1.74 18.26
C ASN A 255 34.40 1.20 16.96
N ALA A 256 34.04 1.79 15.84
CA ALA A 256 34.88 1.70 14.64
C ALA A 256 36.02 2.71 14.85
N LYS A 257 37.16 2.23 15.34
CA LYS A 257 38.43 2.92 15.08
C LYS A 257 38.59 2.90 13.55
N ILE A 258 38.55 4.07 12.96
CA ILE A 258 38.98 4.24 11.56
C ILE A 258 40.49 3.91 11.60
N GLY A 259 40.85 2.77 11.08
CA GLY A 259 42.22 2.40 10.87
C GLY A 259 42.85 3.31 9.82
N ASP A 260 43.94 3.95 10.17
CA ASP A 260 44.82 4.62 9.20
C ASP A 260 45.33 3.54 8.23
N ASP A 261 44.87 3.57 6.99
CA ASP A 261 45.33 2.64 5.94
C ASP A 261 46.51 3.19 5.11
N GLY A 262 47.13 4.28 5.58
CA GLY A 262 48.32 4.85 4.94
C GLY A 262 48.08 5.51 3.59
N SER A 263 46.84 5.77 3.18
CA SER A 263 46.49 6.28 1.83
C SER A 263 46.47 7.81 1.69
N GLY A 264 46.98 8.56 2.66
CA GLY A 264 47.16 10.03 2.55
C GLY A 264 45.88 10.84 2.27
N LYS A 265 44.72 10.30 2.50
CA LYS A 265 43.45 11.02 2.40
C LYS A 265 43.19 11.75 3.72
N SER A 266 42.94 13.06 3.65
CA SER A 266 42.60 13.88 4.79
C SER A 266 41.38 13.29 5.53
N SER A 267 41.54 12.91 6.78
CA SER A 267 40.48 12.42 7.63
C SER A 267 39.86 13.58 8.39
N ILE A 268 38.54 13.63 8.45
CA ILE A 268 37.83 14.53 9.35
C ILE A 268 37.73 13.82 10.72
N ALA A 269 38.36 14.39 11.75
CA ALA A 269 38.18 13.92 13.11
C ALA A 269 37.13 14.78 13.81
N ILE A 270 36.14 14.14 14.42
CA ILE A 270 35.13 14.79 15.26
C ILE A 270 35.44 14.39 16.70
N VAL A 271 35.83 15.36 17.53
CA VAL A 271 36.03 15.15 18.95
C VAL A 271 34.87 15.78 19.71
N GLU A 272 34.08 14.93 20.34
CA GLU A 272 32.91 15.33 21.12
C GLU A 272 33.29 15.33 22.60
N THR A 273 33.11 16.48 23.27
CA THR A 273 33.23 16.61 24.72
C THR A 273 31.91 17.08 25.30
N PRO A 274 31.62 16.91 26.60
CA PRO A 274 30.36 17.35 27.20
C PRO A 274 29.99 18.84 26.99
N GLN A 275 30.95 19.64 26.55
CA GLN A 275 30.80 21.10 26.39
C GLN A 275 31.08 21.60 24.96
N ASN A 276 31.72 20.83 24.10
CA ASN A 276 32.11 21.28 22.76
C ASN A 276 32.19 20.11 21.74
N ILE A 277 31.83 20.40 20.49
CA ILE A 277 32.14 19.56 19.35
C ILE A 277 33.27 20.25 18.57
N ARG A 278 34.40 19.58 18.40
CA ARG A 278 35.51 20.07 17.59
C ARG A 278 35.64 19.23 16.32
N ILE A 279 35.62 19.88 15.20
CA ILE A 279 35.82 19.26 13.87
C ILE A 279 37.23 19.64 13.43
N GLU A 280 38.09 18.63 13.29
CA GLU A 280 39.44 18.83 12.71
C GLU A 280 39.42 18.32 11.26
N THR A 281 39.64 19.24 10.32
CA THR A 281 39.88 18.91 8.91
C THR A 281 41.37 18.91 8.68
N GLY A 282 41.94 17.74 8.40
CA GLY A 282 43.36 17.59 8.10
C GLY A 282 43.77 18.26 6.79
#